data_178614bca7062e05ee1b241b03a259ec
#
_entry.id   178614bca7062e05ee1b241b03a259ec
#
_cell.length_a   1.000
_cell.length_b   1.000
_cell.length_c   1.000
_cell.angle_alpha   90.00
_cell.angle_beta   90.00
_cell.angle_gamma   90.00
#
_symmetry.space_group_name_H-M   'P 1'
#
loop_
_entity.id
_entity.type
_entity.pdbx_description
1 polymer ?
#
loop_
_entity_poly.entity_id
_entity_poly.type
_entity_poly.pdbx_seq_one_letter_code
_entity_poly.pdbx_strand_id
1 'polypeptide(L)'
;MLKHKETAQAPYSELFREFSNCLQKKNTTLIVMGYGFPDEHINTIISQNLKNQDFNLIIFGNKNESKLNDFYEEFKNRDLHLIGGQFDNKSAHHFNVISEEFLNYQKQVLSDVEEDNNE
;
A
#
# COMPACT_ATOMS: atom_id res chain seq x y z
N MET A 1 -25.41 25.63 -2.77
CA MET A 1 -25.06 24.24 -3.10
C MET A 1 -23.78 24.10 -3.89
N LEU A 2 -23.60 24.89 -4.95
CA LEU A 2 -22.36 24.89 -5.72
C LEU A 2 -21.14 25.28 -4.89
N LYS A 3 -21.28 26.29 -4.03
CA LYS A 3 -20.20 26.70 -3.13
C LYS A 3 -19.79 25.60 -2.15
N HIS A 4 -20.73 24.76 -1.75
CA HIS A 4 -20.48 23.65 -0.86
C HIS A 4 -19.65 22.56 -1.55
N LYS A 5 -19.96 22.25 -2.82
CA LYS A 5 -19.19 21.31 -3.62
C LYS A 5 -17.77 21.81 -3.91
N GLU A 6 -17.64 23.08 -4.25
CA GLU A 6 -16.34 23.69 -4.52
C GLU A 6 -15.44 23.64 -3.29
N THR A 7 -15.99 23.94 -2.11
CA THR A 7 -15.25 23.93 -0.85
C THR A 7 -14.82 22.50 -0.50
N ALA A 8 -15.63 21.49 -0.79
CA ALA A 8 -15.31 20.08 -0.55
C ALA A 8 -14.28 19.56 -1.54
N GLN A 9 -14.32 19.97 -2.81
CA GLN A 9 -13.43 19.48 -3.85
C GLN A 9 -12.00 19.99 -3.69
N ALA A 10 -11.82 21.25 -3.25
CA ALA A 10 -10.49 21.82 -3.11
C ALA A 10 -9.59 21.05 -2.14
N PRO A 11 -10.05 20.65 -0.92
CA PRO A 11 -9.23 19.82 -0.04
C PRO A 11 -8.90 18.44 -0.64
N TYR A 12 -9.82 17.83 -1.35
CA TYR A 12 -9.56 16.53 -1.98
C TYR A 12 -8.52 16.64 -3.07
N SER A 13 -8.58 17.69 -3.89
CA SER A 13 -7.60 17.91 -4.96
C SER A 13 -6.19 18.11 -4.38
N GLU A 14 -6.08 18.84 -3.29
CA GLU A 14 -4.80 19.04 -2.61
C GLU A 14 -4.26 17.72 -2.04
N LEU A 15 -5.12 16.90 -1.44
CA LEU A 15 -4.72 15.60 -0.90
C LEU A 15 -4.20 14.68 -2.00
N PHE A 16 -4.87 14.62 -3.14
CA PHE A 16 -4.42 13.80 -4.26
C PHE A 16 -3.09 14.29 -4.82
N ARG A 17 -2.90 15.61 -4.89
CA ARG A 17 -1.63 16.17 -5.35
C ARG A 17 -0.50 15.84 -4.40
N GLU A 18 -0.71 15.97 -3.11
CA GLU A 18 0.29 15.62 -2.10
C GLU A 18 0.60 14.13 -2.12
N PHE A 19 -0.43 13.30 -2.26
CA PHE A 19 -0.27 11.85 -2.37
C PHE A 19 0.62 11.51 -3.58
N SER A 20 0.30 12.07 -4.73
CA SER A 20 1.09 11.85 -5.94
C SER A 20 2.53 12.31 -5.77
N ASN A 21 2.73 13.48 -5.16
CA ASN A 21 4.08 14.01 -4.90
C ASN A 21 4.88 13.11 -3.98
N CYS A 22 4.24 12.56 -2.95
CA CYS A 22 4.92 11.64 -2.03
C CYS A 22 5.37 10.37 -2.73
N LEU A 23 4.56 9.84 -3.64
CA LEU A 23 4.90 8.62 -4.36
C LEU A 23 6.03 8.82 -5.37
N GLN A 24 6.25 10.04 -5.82
CA GLN A 24 7.30 10.35 -6.80
C GLN A 24 8.69 10.51 -6.17
N LYS A 25 8.79 10.50 -4.87
CA LYS A 25 10.08 10.59 -4.19
C LYS A 25 10.87 9.30 -4.41
N LYS A 26 12.20 9.44 -4.37
CA LYS A 26 13.09 8.28 -4.57
C LYS A 26 12.96 7.28 -3.43
N ASN A 27 13.07 6.01 -3.76
CA ASN A 27 13.07 4.90 -2.79
C ASN A 27 11.82 4.90 -1.92
N THR A 28 10.65 5.05 -2.58
CA THR A 28 9.38 5.09 -1.89
C THR A 28 8.74 3.72 -1.87
N THR A 29 8.23 3.32 -0.71
CA THR A 29 7.40 2.13 -0.56
C THR A 29 6.02 2.56 -0.09
N LEU A 30 4.99 2.20 -0.85
CA LEU A 30 3.60 2.43 -0.48
C LEU A 30 3.02 1.13 0.10
N ILE A 31 2.50 1.23 1.30
CA ILE A 31 1.81 0.10 1.95
C ILE A 31 0.32 0.41 1.94
N VAL A 32 -0.46 -0.48 1.34
CA VAL A 32 -1.91 -0.35 1.22
C VAL A 32 -2.58 -1.40 2.09
N MET A 33 -3.45 -0.96 2.98
CA MET A 33 -4.16 -1.84 3.91
C MET A 33 -5.66 -1.53 3.88
N GLY A 34 -6.48 -2.56 3.70
CA GLY A 34 -7.93 -2.42 3.75
C GLY A 34 -8.54 -1.62 2.60
N TYR A 35 -7.82 -1.48 1.50
CA TYR A 35 -8.29 -0.77 0.32
C TYR A 35 -8.53 -1.79 -0.81
N GLY A 36 -9.76 -1.88 -1.28
CA GLY A 36 -10.14 -2.83 -2.33
C GLY A 36 -10.02 -2.29 -3.75
N PHE A 37 -9.33 -1.16 -3.95
CA PHE A 37 -9.12 -0.51 -5.25
C PHE A 37 -10.40 -0.07 -5.96
N PRO A 38 -11.38 0.52 -5.23
CA PRO A 38 -12.61 0.99 -5.87
C PRO A 38 -12.48 2.34 -6.57
N ASP A 39 -11.50 3.15 -6.21
CA ASP A 39 -11.33 4.52 -6.70
C ASP A 39 -10.32 4.55 -7.84
N GLU A 40 -10.82 4.80 -9.06
CA GLU A 40 -9.98 4.81 -10.25
C GLU A 40 -8.93 5.93 -10.23
N HIS A 41 -9.24 7.06 -9.59
CA HIS A 41 -8.30 8.17 -9.49
C HIS A 41 -7.07 7.80 -8.66
N ILE A 42 -7.31 7.21 -7.50
CA ILE A 42 -6.23 6.71 -6.63
C ILE A 42 -5.46 5.60 -7.34
N ASN A 43 -6.16 4.67 -7.97
CA ASN A 43 -5.53 3.57 -8.70
C ASN A 43 -4.61 4.06 -9.81
N THR A 44 -5.03 5.11 -10.52
CA THR A 44 -4.21 5.72 -11.58
C THR A 44 -2.94 6.33 -11.02
N ILE A 45 -3.02 7.03 -9.91
CA ILE A 45 -1.84 7.63 -9.25
C ILE A 45 -0.85 6.54 -8.85
N ILE A 46 -1.33 5.47 -8.25
CA ILE A 46 -0.48 4.35 -7.84
C ILE A 46 0.17 3.69 -9.05
N SER A 47 -0.62 3.40 -10.09
CA SER A 47 -0.11 2.69 -11.27
C SER A 47 0.92 3.50 -12.05
N GLN A 48 0.77 4.81 -12.09
CA GLN A 48 1.76 5.68 -12.73
C GLN A 48 3.13 5.58 -12.07
N ASN A 49 3.15 5.39 -10.75
CA ASN A 49 4.40 5.28 -10.01
C ASN A 49 5.02 3.88 -10.05
N LEU A 50 4.23 2.86 -10.34
CA LEU A 50 4.76 1.49 -10.52
C LEU A 50 5.72 1.38 -11.70
N LYS A 51 5.73 2.36 -12.59
CA LYS A 51 6.67 2.39 -13.70
C LYS A 51 8.06 2.83 -13.27
N ASN A 52 8.20 3.42 -12.09
CA ASN A 52 9.48 3.87 -11.56
C ASN A 52 10.22 2.70 -10.90
N GLN A 53 11.52 2.59 -11.16
CA GLN A 53 12.32 1.46 -10.68
C GLN A 53 12.51 1.44 -9.16
N ASP A 54 12.45 2.60 -8.52
CA ASP A 54 12.67 2.73 -7.09
C ASP A 54 11.36 2.85 -6.28
N PHE A 55 10.23 2.50 -6.88
CA PHE A 55 8.93 2.50 -6.22
C PHE A 55 8.48 1.06 -5.97
N ASN A 56 8.09 0.78 -4.72
CA ASN A 56 7.58 -0.53 -4.32
C ASN A 56 6.17 -0.39 -3.77
N LEU A 57 5.31 -1.33 -4.13
CA LEU A 57 3.93 -1.37 -3.65
C LEU A 57 3.69 -2.67 -2.89
N ILE A 58 3.24 -2.54 -1.65
CA ILE A 58 2.87 -3.69 -0.82
C ILE A 58 1.39 -3.57 -0.49
N ILE A 59 0.61 -4.55 -0.89
CA ILE A 59 -0.83 -4.58 -0.68
C ILE A 59 -1.17 -5.69 0.31
N PHE A 60 -1.83 -5.32 1.42
CA PHE A 60 -2.46 -6.29 2.31
C PHE A 60 -3.94 -6.32 1.96
N GLY A 61 -4.38 -7.40 1.33
CA GLY A 61 -5.74 -7.47 0.84
C GLY A 61 -6.18 -8.88 0.49
N ASN A 62 -7.42 -8.99 0.05
CA ASN A 62 -8.04 -10.25 -0.30
C ASN A 62 -8.16 -10.37 -1.82
N LYS A 63 -7.54 -11.41 -2.39
CA LYS A 63 -7.61 -11.68 -3.83
C LYS A 63 -9.03 -11.95 -4.33
N ASN A 64 -9.95 -12.27 -3.44
CA ASN A 64 -11.35 -12.50 -3.83
C ASN A 64 -12.10 -11.21 -4.14
N GLU A 65 -11.55 -10.04 -3.76
CA GLU A 65 -12.12 -8.76 -4.16
C GLU A 65 -11.78 -8.49 -5.62
N SER A 66 -12.80 -8.32 -6.45
CA SER A 66 -12.62 -8.31 -7.91
C SER A 66 -11.75 -7.14 -8.39
N LYS A 67 -11.97 -5.94 -7.86
CA LYS A 67 -11.20 -4.76 -8.30
C LYS A 67 -9.74 -4.82 -7.86
N LEU A 68 -9.49 -5.34 -6.65
CA LEU A 68 -8.13 -5.56 -6.18
C LEU A 68 -7.42 -6.60 -7.06
N ASN A 69 -8.10 -7.69 -7.36
CA ASN A 69 -7.53 -8.74 -8.20
C ASN A 69 -7.26 -8.23 -9.62
N ASP A 70 -8.15 -7.41 -10.17
CA ASP A 70 -7.95 -6.81 -11.49
C ASP A 70 -6.71 -5.93 -11.51
N PHE A 71 -6.53 -5.10 -10.49
CA PHE A 71 -5.33 -4.27 -10.35
C PHE A 71 -4.07 -5.12 -10.23
N TYR A 72 -4.10 -6.13 -9.37
CA TYR A 72 -2.97 -7.02 -9.17
C TYR A 72 -2.59 -7.75 -10.45
N GLU A 73 -3.55 -8.32 -11.17
CA GLU A 73 -3.27 -9.04 -12.42
C GLU A 73 -2.67 -8.13 -13.49
N GLU A 74 -3.11 -6.86 -13.53
CA GLU A 74 -2.58 -5.91 -14.50
C GLU A 74 -1.13 -5.52 -14.21
N PHE A 75 -0.76 -5.40 -12.94
CA PHE A 75 0.54 -4.83 -12.54
C PHE A 75 1.49 -5.81 -11.85
N LYS A 76 1.15 -7.08 -11.76
CA LYS A 76 1.94 -8.06 -11.00
C LYS A 76 3.37 -8.25 -11.50
N ASN A 77 3.68 -7.82 -12.71
CA ASN A 77 5.03 -7.89 -13.28
C ASN A 77 5.91 -6.70 -12.86
N ARG A 78 5.38 -5.77 -12.11
CA ARG A 78 6.11 -4.64 -11.53
C ARG A 78 6.50 -4.95 -10.09
N ASP A 79 7.10 -3.97 -9.41
CA ASP A 79 7.48 -4.11 -8.00
C ASP A 79 6.25 -4.00 -7.10
N LEU A 80 5.42 -5.03 -7.14
CA LEU A 80 4.17 -5.12 -6.44
C LEU A 80 4.10 -6.46 -5.70
N HIS A 81 3.79 -6.41 -4.42
CA HIS A 81 3.64 -7.58 -3.57
C HIS A 81 2.25 -7.59 -2.96
N LEU A 82 1.54 -8.69 -3.13
CA LEU A 82 0.23 -8.87 -2.53
C LEU A 82 0.33 -9.90 -1.42
N ILE A 83 0.00 -9.46 -0.22
CA ILE A 83 -0.02 -10.31 0.97
C ILE A 83 -1.47 -10.53 1.35
N GLY A 84 -1.94 -11.75 1.20
CA GLY A 84 -3.30 -12.14 1.53
C GLY A 84 -3.32 -13.45 2.30
N GLY A 85 -4.53 -13.95 2.55
CA GLY A 85 -4.72 -15.20 3.25
C GLY A 85 -5.02 -15.02 4.73
N GLN A 86 -4.71 -16.02 5.53
CA GLN A 86 -5.01 -16.03 6.96
C GLN A 86 -3.77 -16.34 7.78
N PHE A 87 -3.63 -15.64 8.90
CA PHE A 87 -2.64 -15.92 9.92
C PHE A 87 -3.37 -16.31 11.20
N ASP A 88 -3.15 -17.52 11.71
CA ASP A 88 -3.78 -18.03 12.93
C ASP A 88 -5.32 -17.90 12.89
N ASN A 89 -5.94 -18.26 11.75
CA ASN A 89 -7.37 -18.16 11.49
C ASN A 89 -7.90 -16.73 11.37
N LYS A 90 -7.01 -15.76 11.18
CA LYS A 90 -7.38 -14.35 10.93
C LYS A 90 -6.94 -13.92 9.55
N SER A 91 -7.76 -13.10 8.92
CA SER A 91 -7.44 -12.58 7.58
C SER A 91 -6.29 -11.58 7.61
N ALA A 92 -5.36 -11.71 6.66
CA ALA A 92 -4.16 -10.87 6.60
C ALA A 92 -4.46 -9.38 6.40
N HIS A 93 -5.62 -9.05 5.83
CA HIS A 93 -5.99 -7.65 5.59
C HIS A 93 -6.59 -6.95 6.83
N HIS A 94 -6.82 -7.67 7.93
CA HIS A 94 -7.29 -7.05 9.16
C HIS A 94 -6.13 -6.36 9.86
N PHE A 95 -6.35 -5.12 10.27
CA PHE A 95 -5.28 -4.25 10.76
C PHE A 95 -4.48 -4.85 11.92
N ASN A 96 -5.16 -5.44 12.91
CA ASN A 96 -4.47 -6.00 14.06
C ASN A 96 -3.57 -7.18 13.71
N VAL A 97 -3.96 -8.02 12.74
CA VAL A 97 -3.11 -9.11 12.27
C VAL A 97 -1.87 -8.55 11.58
N ILE A 98 -2.06 -7.55 10.71
CA ILE A 98 -0.97 -6.91 9.99
C ILE A 98 0.01 -6.26 10.98
N SER A 99 -0.50 -5.55 11.98
CA SER A 99 0.36 -4.86 12.95
C SER A 99 1.17 -5.84 13.79
N GLU A 100 0.58 -6.97 14.20
CA GLU A 100 1.29 -8.01 14.96
C GLU A 100 2.42 -8.62 14.13
N GLU A 101 2.14 -9.01 12.90
CA GLU A 101 3.14 -9.61 12.01
C GLU A 101 4.25 -8.62 11.66
N PHE A 102 3.91 -7.36 11.44
CA PHE A 102 4.89 -6.32 11.16
C PHE A 102 5.83 -6.09 12.34
N LEU A 103 5.29 -6.03 13.56
CA LEU A 103 6.10 -5.87 14.76
C LEU A 103 7.02 -7.07 14.99
N ASN A 104 6.53 -8.29 14.74
CA ASN A 104 7.34 -9.49 14.84
C ASN A 104 8.49 -9.47 13.84
N TYR A 105 8.22 -9.05 12.60
CA TYR A 105 9.24 -8.90 11.58
C TYR A 105 10.32 -7.89 11.99
N GLN A 106 9.91 -6.74 12.53
CA GLN A 106 10.85 -5.72 12.99
C GLN A 106 11.75 -6.24 14.11
N LYS A 107 11.19 -7.00 15.06
CA LYS A 107 11.96 -7.59 16.15
C LYS A 107 13.00 -8.56 15.61
N GLN A 108 12.64 -9.37 14.65
CA GLN A 108 13.56 -10.33 14.03
C GLN A 108 14.70 -9.61 13.32
N VAL A 109 14.42 -8.58 12.55
CA VAL A 109 15.43 -7.80 11.83
C VAL A 109 16.42 -7.16 12.82
N LEU A 110 15.92 -6.56 13.89
CA LEU A 110 16.77 -5.94 14.91
C LEU A 110 17.65 -6.97 15.62
N SER A 111 17.12 -8.15 15.92
CA SER A 111 17.88 -9.24 16.50
C SER A 111 19.03 -9.68 15.59
N ASP A 112 18.77 -9.83 14.30
CA ASP A 112 19.78 -10.21 13.32
C ASP A 112 20.89 -9.15 13.21
N VAL A 113 20.53 -7.87 13.25
CA VAL A 113 21.49 -6.77 13.21
C VAL A 113 22.38 -6.77 14.47
N GLU A 114 21.81 -7.02 15.65
CA GLU A 114 22.56 -7.10 16.89
C GLU A 114 23.57 -8.26 16.88
N GLU A 115 23.17 -9.41 16.34
CA GLU A 115 24.09 -10.56 16.18
C GLU A 115 25.26 -10.20 15.26
N ASP A 116 25.01 -9.53 14.14
CA ASP A 116 26.07 -9.12 13.22
C ASP A 116 27.02 -8.11 13.86
N ASN A 117 26.54 -7.23 14.71
CA ASN A 117 27.36 -6.23 15.39
C ASN A 117 28.20 -6.81 16.53
N ASN A 118 27.85 -7.98 17.05
CA ASN A 118 28.57 -8.65 18.14
C ASN A 118 29.70 -9.56 17.64
N GLU A 119 29.79 -9.74 16.36
CA GLU A 119 30.90 -10.45 15.72
C GLU A 119 32.06 -9.50 15.42
#